data_5e60600e8095ea793c95345f0b7071ce
#
_entry.id   5e60600e8095ea793c95345f0b7071ce
#
_cell.length_a   1.000
_cell.length_b   1.000
_cell.length_c   1.000
_cell.angle_alpha   90.00
_cell.angle_beta   90.00
_cell.angle_gamma   90.00
#
_symmetry.space_group_name_H-M   'P 1'
#
loop_
_entity.id
_entity.type
_entity.pdbx_description
1 polymer ?
#
loop_
_entity_poly.entity_id
_entity_poly.type
_entity_poly.pdbx_seq_one_letter_code
_entity_poly.pdbx_strand_id
1 'polypeptide(L)'
;MKRILIILCAALMTASCAAAGYAPRTDYMAEMLEAVCAGDYAAGSAAAEKRAEKIARMALDYPQVEFEELWLLSKIIYAEAGSVWLPMEWKMAVGEVVLNRMASPEFPGTMREVLEQPGQYYGKNNPYFDGLKPSIECAEAARRLLEGERVLRAPSVVFQSNYRLGSAVFLELKDALLGSTYLCVSSHPELYAA
;
A
#
# COMPACT_ATOMS: atom_id res chain seq x y z
N MET A 1 22.52 29.64 16.58
CA MET A 1 21.44 30.53 16.11
C MET A 1 20.56 29.99 14.98
N LYS A 2 20.92 28.91 14.23
CA LYS A 2 20.09 28.37 13.14
C LYS A 2 18.91 27.45 13.60
N ARG A 3 18.95 26.92 14.81
CA ARG A 3 17.87 26.00 15.32
C ARG A 3 16.61 26.72 15.83
N ILE A 4 16.71 28.01 16.20
CA ILE A 4 15.58 28.78 16.71
C ILE A 4 14.67 29.25 15.56
N LEU A 5 15.19 29.44 14.36
CA LEU A 5 14.43 29.94 13.21
C LEU A 5 13.46 28.89 12.64
N ILE A 6 13.81 27.58 12.73
CA ILE A 6 12.97 26.48 12.22
C ILE A 6 11.74 26.27 13.11
N ILE A 7 11.89 26.43 14.42
CA ILE A 7 10.78 26.27 15.37
C ILE A 7 9.77 27.44 15.24
N LEU A 8 10.24 28.64 14.93
CA LEU A 8 9.38 29.80 14.72
C LEU A 8 8.53 29.69 13.43
N CYS A 9 9.07 29.10 12.36
CA CYS A 9 8.34 28.90 11.11
C CYS A 9 7.23 27.84 11.26
N ALA A 10 7.47 26.75 12.02
CA ALA A 10 6.45 25.74 12.29
C ALA A 10 5.30 26.30 13.15
N ALA A 11 5.62 27.13 14.15
CA ALA A 11 4.62 27.79 15.02
C ALA A 11 3.79 28.84 14.26
N LEU A 12 4.36 29.53 13.29
CA LEU A 12 3.64 30.53 12.48
C LEU A 12 2.69 29.89 11.46
N MET A 13 3.00 28.69 10.93
CA MET A 13 2.08 27.99 10.03
C MET A 13 0.85 27.42 10.77
N THR A 14 1.01 26.97 12.01
CA THR A 14 -0.13 26.48 12.82
C THR A 14 -1.04 27.62 13.28
N ALA A 15 -0.54 28.81 13.55
CA ALA A 15 -1.33 29.97 13.93
C ALA A 15 -2.15 30.56 12.77
N SER A 16 -1.67 30.44 11.52
CA SER A 16 -2.37 30.98 10.33
C SER A 16 -3.60 30.15 9.93
N CYS A 17 -3.62 28.84 10.22
CA CYS A 17 -4.80 27.98 9.98
C CYS A 17 -5.91 28.19 11.00
N ALA A 18 -5.60 28.60 12.22
CA ALA A 18 -6.61 28.85 13.26
C ALA A 18 -7.43 30.12 13.01
N ALA A 19 -6.91 31.09 12.25
CA ALA A 19 -7.59 32.35 11.95
C ALA A 19 -8.69 32.23 10.87
N ALA A 20 -8.75 31.10 10.12
CA ALA A 20 -9.70 30.92 9.02
C ALA A 20 -10.97 30.14 9.42
N GLY A 21 -11.21 29.82 10.72
CA GLY A 21 -12.36 29.04 11.15
C GLY A 21 -12.39 27.60 10.60
N TYR A 22 -11.30 27.14 10.04
CA TYR A 22 -11.15 25.77 9.55
C TYR A 22 -10.84 24.88 10.75
N ALA A 23 -11.87 24.26 11.33
CA ALA A 23 -11.62 23.12 12.21
C ALA A 23 -10.72 22.14 11.43
N PRO A 24 -9.62 21.63 12.01
CA PRO A 24 -8.82 20.63 11.34
C PRO A 24 -9.75 19.50 10.93
N ARG A 25 -9.91 19.26 9.64
CA ARG A 25 -10.64 18.11 9.13
C ARG A 25 -9.93 16.91 9.72
N THR A 26 -10.55 16.23 10.67
CA THR A 26 -10.02 14.99 11.22
C THR A 26 -9.87 14.03 10.06
N ASP A 27 -8.66 13.84 9.62
CA ASP A 27 -8.34 12.95 8.51
C ASP A 27 -8.06 11.57 9.09
N TYR A 28 -9.13 10.79 9.28
CA TYR A 28 -9.00 9.42 9.77
C TYR A 28 -8.13 8.53 8.86
N MET A 29 -7.91 8.90 7.60
CA MET A 29 -6.95 8.21 6.76
C MET A 29 -5.52 8.42 7.26
N ALA A 30 -5.15 9.62 7.70
CA ALA A 30 -3.85 9.85 8.32
C ALA A 30 -3.68 9.00 9.59
N GLU A 31 -4.69 8.92 10.45
CA GLU A 31 -4.67 8.06 11.64
C GLU A 31 -4.49 6.57 11.26
N MET A 32 -5.15 6.10 10.20
CA MET A 32 -4.97 4.73 9.68
C MET A 32 -3.53 4.47 9.22
N LEU A 33 -2.94 5.40 8.46
CA LEU A 33 -1.56 5.28 7.98
C LEU A 33 -0.54 5.28 9.13
N GLU A 34 -0.73 6.16 10.12
CA GLU A 34 0.10 6.20 11.33
C GLU A 34 0.03 4.89 12.11
N ALA A 35 -1.17 4.34 12.27
CA ALA A 35 -1.39 3.05 12.95
C ALA A 35 -0.69 1.89 12.23
N VAL A 36 -0.74 1.86 10.89
CA VAL A 36 0.01 0.88 10.07
C VAL A 36 1.51 0.98 10.34
N CYS A 37 2.07 2.20 10.32
CA CYS A 37 3.50 2.43 10.55
C CYS A 37 3.91 2.11 12.00
N ALA A 38 3.03 2.36 12.96
CA ALA A 38 3.25 2.02 14.37
C ALA A 38 3.15 0.51 14.66
N GLY A 39 2.47 -0.23 13.80
CA GLY A 39 2.11 -1.63 14.04
C GLY A 39 0.95 -1.78 15.03
N ASP A 40 0.04 -0.80 15.08
CA ASP A 40 -1.12 -0.77 15.97
C ASP A 40 -2.41 -1.05 15.19
N TYR A 41 -2.75 -2.33 15.05
CA TYR A 41 -3.95 -2.75 14.32
C TYR A 41 -5.23 -2.23 14.97
N ALA A 42 -5.30 -2.19 16.29
CA ALA A 42 -6.52 -1.79 16.99
C ALA A 42 -6.81 -0.29 16.77
N ALA A 43 -5.78 0.56 16.88
CA ALA A 43 -5.92 1.99 16.61
C ALA A 43 -6.34 2.26 15.17
N GLY A 44 -5.75 1.54 14.20
CA GLY A 44 -6.09 1.68 12.78
C GLY A 44 -7.52 1.23 12.46
N SER A 45 -7.96 0.11 13.01
CA SER A 45 -9.34 -0.37 12.87
C SER A 45 -10.35 0.64 13.42
N ALA A 46 -10.08 1.18 14.60
CA ALA A 46 -10.94 2.21 15.20
C ALA A 46 -10.99 3.51 14.36
N ALA A 47 -9.88 3.90 13.75
CA ALA A 47 -9.84 5.04 12.83
C ALA A 47 -10.66 4.76 11.55
N ALA A 48 -10.59 3.54 11.01
CA ALA A 48 -11.36 3.12 9.85
C ALA A 48 -12.87 3.15 10.10
N GLU A 49 -13.32 2.67 11.25
CA GLU A 49 -14.73 2.74 11.66
C GLU A 49 -15.24 4.19 11.70
N LYS A 50 -14.48 5.08 12.35
CA LYS A 50 -14.82 6.52 12.42
C LYS A 50 -14.84 7.17 11.02
N ARG A 51 -13.93 6.74 10.13
CA ARG A 51 -13.90 7.20 8.73
C ARG A 51 -15.16 6.78 8.01
N ALA A 52 -15.55 5.51 8.11
CA ALA A 52 -16.74 4.95 7.47
C ALA A 52 -18.01 5.66 7.96
N GLU A 53 -18.17 5.84 9.28
CA GLU A 53 -19.29 6.59 9.86
C GLU A 53 -19.37 8.04 9.36
N LYS A 54 -18.21 8.72 9.23
CA LYS A 54 -18.15 10.09 8.74
C LYS A 54 -18.54 10.16 7.27
N ILE A 55 -18.06 9.25 6.42
CA ILE A 55 -18.41 9.16 5.01
C ILE A 55 -19.91 8.95 4.85
N ALA A 56 -20.48 7.97 5.57
CA ALA A 56 -21.90 7.67 5.53
C ALA A 56 -22.77 8.86 6.00
N ARG A 57 -22.42 9.47 7.12
CA ARG A 57 -23.17 10.61 7.69
C ARG A 57 -23.17 11.84 6.79
N MET A 58 -22.07 12.07 6.05
CA MET A 58 -21.93 13.24 5.18
C MET A 58 -22.29 12.95 3.72
N ALA A 59 -22.70 11.73 3.40
CA ALA A 59 -22.96 11.24 2.04
C ALA A 59 -21.80 11.58 1.08
N LEU A 60 -20.55 11.39 1.53
CA LEU A 60 -19.37 11.67 0.74
C LEU A 60 -19.08 10.50 -0.21
N ASP A 61 -18.74 10.84 -1.44
CA ASP A 61 -18.28 9.86 -2.45
C ASP A 61 -16.75 9.73 -2.34
N TYR A 62 -16.32 8.93 -1.35
CA TYR A 62 -14.91 8.58 -1.18
C TYR A 62 -14.71 7.07 -1.32
N PRO A 63 -13.59 6.63 -1.90
CA PRO A 63 -13.24 5.20 -1.94
C PRO A 63 -13.27 4.61 -0.54
N GLN A 64 -13.95 3.47 -0.42
CA GLN A 64 -13.88 2.68 0.81
C GLN A 64 -12.55 1.95 0.81
N VAL A 65 -11.78 2.11 1.88
CA VAL A 65 -10.51 1.41 2.10
C VAL A 65 -10.68 0.58 3.36
N GLU A 66 -10.70 -0.72 3.18
CA GLU A 66 -10.74 -1.66 4.29
C GLU A 66 -9.39 -1.64 5.02
N PHE A 67 -9.42 -1.49 6.34
CA PHE A 67 -8.18 -1.35 7.11
C PHE A 67 -7.33 -2.61 7.06
N GLU A 68 -7.92 -3.80 7.03
CA GLU A 68 -7.17 -5.05 6.90
C GLU A 68 -6.39 -5.11 5.57
N GLU A 69 -7.00 -4.68 4.47
CA GLU A 69 -6.31 -4.62 3.19
C GLU A 69 -5.18 -3.60 3.19
N LEU A 70 -5.40 -2.41 3.77
CA LEU A 70 -4.36 -1.40 3.93
C LEU A 70 -3.19 -1.95 4.76
N TRP A 71 -3.49 -2.62 5.87
CA TRP A 71 -2.51 -3.25 6.76
C TRP A 71 -1.66 -4.30 6.05
N LEU A 72 -2.30 -5.25 5.38
CA LEU A 72 -1.64 -6.36 4.69
C LEU A 72 -0.84 -5.87 3.47
N LEU A 73 -1.43 -5.01 2.64
CA LEU A 73 -0.79 -4.49 1.44
C LEU A 73 0.43 -3.61 1.78
N SER A 74 0.33 -2.80 2.82
CA SER A 74 1.46 -2.01 3.29
C SER A 74 2.63 -2.87 3.73
N LYS A 75 2.35 -3.96 4.45
CA LYS A 75 3.38 -4.90 4.92
C LYS A 75 4.07 -5.64 3.78
N ILE A 76 3.30 -6.10 2.79
CA ILE A 76 3.91 -6.81 1.66
C ILE A 76 4.73 -5.86 0.78
N ILE A 77 4.25 -4.64 0.53
CA ILE A 77 5.04 -3.63 -0.18
C ILE A 77 6.34 -3.32 0.57
N TYR A 78 6.27 -3.20 1.90
CA TYR A 78 7.46 -2.95 2.71
C TYR A 78 8.44 -4.12 2.68
N ALA A 79 7.96 -5.34 2.73
CA ALA A 79 8.80 -6.53 2.67
C ALA A 79 9.53 -6.67 1.32
N GLU A 80 8.85 -6.37 0.22
CA GLU A 80 9.36 -6.59 -1.14
C GLU A 80 10.06 -5.36 -1.73
N ALA A 81 9.65 -4.14 -1.33
CA ALA A 81 10.13 -2.87 -1.87
C ALA A 81 10.31 -1.78 -0.81
N GLY A 82 10.62 -2.16 0.43
CA GLY A 82 10.69 -1.23 1.58
C GLY A 82 11.89 -0.30 1.58
N SER A 83 12.89 -0.51 0.73
CA SER A 83 14.07 0.36 0.69
C SER A 83 13.70 1.81 0.41
N VAL A 84 14.25 2.73 1.20
CA VAL A 84 13.87 4.15 1.19
C VAL A 84 14.21 4.88 -0.11
N TRP A 85 15.19 4.38 -0.86
CA TRP A 85 15.59 4.97 -2.15
C TRP A 85 14.77 4.46 -3.35
N LEU A 86 13.95 3.41 -3.17
CA LEU A 86 13.10 2.93 -4.25
C LEU A 86 11.95 3.91 -4.50
N PRO A 87 11.69 4.26 -5.77
CA PRO A 87 10.62 5.21 -6.11
C PRO A 87 9.23 4.68 -5.78
N MET A 88 8.26 5.59 -5.64
CA MET A 88 6.88 5.28 -5.33
C MET A 88 6.27 4.32 -6.36
N GLU A 89 6.59 4.52 -7.63
CA GLU A 89 6.11 3.68 -8.74
C GLU A 89 6.54 2.22 -8.61
N TRP A 90 7.74 1.97 -8.07
CA TRP A 90 8.19 0.61 -7.80
C TRP A 90 7.38 -0.02 -6.67
N LYS A 91 7.20 0.71 -5.57
CA LYS A 91 6.38 0.26 -4.43
C LYS A 91 4.94 -0.04 -4.87
N MET A 92 4.37 0.83 -5.69
CA MET A 92 3.03 0.63 -6.25
C MET A 92 2.99 -0.55 -7.22
N ALA A 93 3.98 -0.72 -8.09
CA ALA A 93 4.02 -1.85 -9.02
C ALA A 93 4.01 -3.21 -8.30
N VAL A 94 4.78 -3.32 -7.21
CA VAL A 94 4.78 -4.50 -6.34
C VAL A 94 3.41 -4.75 -5.72
N GLY A 95 2.77 -3.74 -5.17
CA GLY A 95 1.43 -3.84 -4.58
C GLY A 95 0.35 -4.14 -5.62
N GLU A 96 0.48 -3.60 -6.84
CA GLU A 96 -0.48 -3.85 -7.92
C GLU A 96 -0.47 -5.33 -8.36
N VAL A 97 0.67 -6.03 -8.30
CA VAL A 97 0.73 -7.48 -8.55
C VAL A 97 -0.14 -8.26 -7.56
N VAL A 98 -0.18 -7.86 -6.29
CA VAL A 98 -1.07 -8.48 -5.28
C VAL A 98 -2.54 -8.26 -5.64
N LEU A 99 -2.91 -7.03 -6.00
CA LEU A 99 -4.29 -6.71 -6.40
C LEU A 99 -4.69 -7.41 -7.69
N ASN A 100 -3.78 -7.54 -8.65
CA ASN A 100 -4.02 -8.30 -9.87
C ASN A 100 -4.28 -9.78 -9.57
N ARG A 101 -3.56 -10.37 -8.60
CA ARG A 101 -3.84 -11.75 -8.16
C ARG A 101 -5.24 -11.86 -7.56
N MET A 102 -5.65 -10.95 -6.67
CA MET A 102 -6.99 -10.95 -6.08
C MET A 102 -8.11 -10.88 -7.14
N ALA A 103 -7.87 -10.12 -8.20
CA ALA A 103 -8.81 -9.98 -9.31
C ALA A 103 -8.74 -11.12 -10.35
N SER A 104 -7.73 -11.98 -10.26
CA SER A 104 -7.44 -13.03 -11.23
C SER A 104 -8.26 -14.29 -10.97
N PRO A 105 -8.72 -14.99 -12.01
CA PRO A 105 -9.34 -16.31 -11.86
C PRO A 105 -8.35 -17.42 -11.44
N GLU A 106 -7.04 -17.16 -11.47
CA GLU A 106 -5.98 -18.13 -11.13
C GLU A 106 -5.63 -18.14 -9.63
N PHE A 107 -6.06 -17.14 -8.87
CA PHE A 107 -5.68 -16.95 -7.48
C PHE A 107 -6.88 -16.78 -6.56
N PRO A 108 -6.68 -16.87 -5.24
CA PRO A 108 -7.74 -16.57 -4.28
C PRO A 108 -8.23 -15.11 -4.39
N GLY A 109 -9.53 -14.91 -4.08
CA GLY A 109 -10.17 -13.60 -4.23
C GLY A 109 -9.94 -12.63 -3.07
N THR A 110 -9.23 -13.01 -2.02
CA THR A 110 -8.94 -12.12 -0.88
C THR A 110 -7.44 -11.91 -0.71
N MET A 111 -7.06 -10.72 -0.24
CA MET A 111 -5.66 -10.37 -0.02
C MET A 111 -4.98 -11.35 0.94
N ARG A 112 -5.64 -11.66 2.05
CA ARG A 112 -5.11 -12.61 3.03
C ARG A 112 -4.80 -13.96 2.39
N GLU A 113 -5.73 -14.54 1.66
CA GLU A 113 -5.52 -15.84 1.02
C GLU A 113 -4.43 -15.79 -0.04
N VAL A 114 -4.33 -14.71 -0.82
CA VAL A 114 -3.23 -14.51 -1.78
C VAL A 114 -1.88 -14.49 -1.07
N LEU A 115 -1.75 -13.79 0.06
CA LEU A 115 -0.49 -13.70 0.79
C LEU A 115 -0.13 -14.96 1.56
N GLU A 116 -1.12 -15.75 1.97
CA GLU A 116 -0.95 -17.00 2.70
C GLU A 116 -0.72 -18.23 1.79
N GLN A 117 -0.75 -18.06 0.46
CA GLN A 117 -0.50 -19.17 -0.46
C GLN A 117 0.89 -19.79 -0.23
N PRO A 118 1.00 -21.12 -0.14
CA PRO A 118 2.28 -21.79 0.02
C PRO A 118 3.29 -21.44 -1.08
N GLY A 119 4.48 -21.01 -0.68
CA GLY A 119 5.58 -20.72 -1.61
C GLY A 119 5.44 -19.45 -2.44
N GLN A 120 4.41 -18.62 -2.18
CA GLN A 120 4.22 -17.36 -2.93
C GLN A 120 4.82 -16.16 -2.19
N TYR A 121 4.27 -15.82 -1.03
CA TYR A 121 4.77 -14.74 -0.19
C TYR A 121 5.30 -15.30 1.13
N TYR A 122 4.78 -14.85 2.27
CA TYR A 122 5.31 -15.24 3.58
C TYR A 122 4.62 -16.43 4.21
N GLY A 123 3.53 -16.90 3.63
CA GLY A 123 2.74 -17.99 4.19
C GLY A 123 2.02 -17.61 5.49
N LYS A 124 1.20 -18.54 5.96
CA LYS A 124 0.38 -18.36 7.15
C LYS A 124 1.22 -18.39 8.43
N ASN A 125 0.88 -17.52 9.40
CA ASN A 125 1.50 -17.46 10.73
C ASN A 125 3.03 -17.22 10.68
N ASN A 126 3.49 -16.29 9.84
CA ASN A 126 4.89 -15.93 9.76
C ASN A 126 5.22 -14.79 10.74
N PRO A 127 5.96 -15.06 11.84
CA PRO A 127 6.27 -14.03 12.84
C PRO A 127 7.06 -12.85 12.28
N TYR A 128 7.87 -13.06 11.25
CA TYR A 128 8.58 -11.97 10.58
C TYR A 128 7.59 -11.00 9.91
N PHE A 129 6.65 -11.53 9.13
CA PHE A 129 5.64 -10.72 8.46
C PHE A 129 4.72 -10.02 9.48
N ASP A 130 4.32 -10.73 10.54
CA ASP A 130 3.48 -10.18 11.59
C ASP A 130 4.15 -9.00 12.30
N GLY A 131 5.46 -9.08 12.53
CA GLY A 131 6.25 -8.03 13.18
C GLY A 131 6.63 -6.84 12.31
N LEU A 132 6.35 -6.85 11.00
CA LEU A 132 6.72 -5.75 10.11
C LEU A 132 6.00 -4.45 10.47
N LYS A 133 6.76 -3.35 10.47
CA LYS A 133 6.28 -1.97 10.61
C LYS A 133 6.62 -1.22 9.33
N PRO A 134 5.66 -1.09 8.41
CA PRO A 134 5.87 -0.42 7.14
C PRO A 134 6.29 1.04 7.30
N SER A 135 7.08 1.53 6.35
CA SER A 135 7.33 2.97 6.26
C SER A 135 6.09 3.70 5.74
N ILE A 136 6.03 5.02 5.99
CA ILE A 136 4.91 5.83 5.53
C ILE A 136 4.76 5.80 4.00
N GLU A 137 5.86 5.71 3.25
CA GLU A 137 5.83 5.61 1.80
C GLU A 137 5.19 4.30 1.33
N CYS A 138 5.42 3.18 2.05
CA CYS A 138 4.80 1.90 1.73
C CYS A 138 3.30 1.90 2.07
N ALA A 139 2.92 2.51 3.20
CA ALA A 139 1.53 2.68 3.58
C ALA A 139 0.79 3.61 2.61
N GLU A 140 1.44 4.68 2.16
CA GLU A 140 0.89 5.60 1.15
C GLU A 140 0.75 4.92 -0.22
N ALA A 141 1.71 4.09 -0.64
CA ALA A 141 1.59 3.31 -1.87
C ALA A 141 0.37 2.36 -1.82
N ALA A 142 0.19 1.67 -0.69
CA ALA A 142 -0.97 0.80 -0.47
C ALA A 142 -2.30 1.59 -0.53
N ARG A 143 -2.38 2.74 0.16
CA ARG A 143 -3.56 3.60 0.14
C ARG A 143 -3.95 4.01 -1.29
N ARG A 144 -2.98 4.53 -2.07
CA ARG A 144 -3.21 4.97 -3.45
C ARG A 144 -3.73 3.84 -4.33
N LEU A 145 -3.18 2.64 -4.19
CA LEU A 145 -3.63 1.44 -4.90
C LEU A 145 -5.05 1.04 -4.52
N LEU A 146 -5.39 1.03 -3.23
CA LEU A 146 -6.73 0.69 -2.74
C LEU A 146 -7.77 1.76 -3.12
N GLU A 147 -7.35 3.01 -3.30
CA GLU A 147 -8.19 4.08 -3.86
C GLU A 147 -8.32 4.02 -5.39
N GLY A 148 -7.75 3.02 -6.04
CA GLY A 148 -7.94 2.74 -7.47
C GLY A 148 -6.81 3.23 -8.38
N GLU A 149 -5.75 3.84 -7.86
CA GLU A 149 -4.60 4.21 -8.69
C GLU A 149 -3.87 2.95 -9.20
N ARG A 150 -3.38 3.00 -10.44
CA ARG A 150 -2.67 1.88 -11.08
C ARG A 150 -1.47 2.40 -11.86
N VAL A 151 -0.34 1.70 -11.77
CA VAL A 151 0.91 2.02 -12.47
C VAL A 151 1.22 1.04 -13.58
N LEU A 152 0.89 -0.26 -13.42
CA LEU A 152 1.10 -1.29 -14.43
C LEU A 152 -0.01 -1.28 -15.47
N ARG A 153 -1.27 -1.11 -15.03
CA ARG A 153 -2.47 -1.15 -15.89
C ARG A 153 -2.53 -2.42 -16.76
N ALA A 154 -2.05 -3.52 -16.23
CA ALA A 154 -1.94 -4.80 -16.90
C ALA A 154 -2.40 -5.92 -15.96
N PRO A 155 -3.70 -6.28 -15.96
CA PRO A 155 -4.29 -7.26 -15.02
C PRO A 155 -3.64 -8.64 -15.08
N SER A 156 -3.08 -9.01 -16.22
CA SER A 156 -2.38 -10.28 -16.40
C SER A 156 -0.97 -10.34 -15.76
N VAL A 157 -0.45 -9.22 -15.22
CA VAL A 157 0.83 -9.20 -14.51
C VAL A 157 0.61 -9.65 -13.08
N VAL A 158 0.84 -10.94 -12.83
CA VAL A 158 0.53 -11.63 -11.57
C VAL A 158 1.76 -12.25 -10.90
N PHE A 159 2.91 -12.20 -11.53
CA PHE A 159 4.15 -12.71 -10.96
C PHE A 159 5.16 -11.60 -10.69
N GLN A 160 5.83 -11.73 -9.55
CA GLN A 160 6.97 -10.93 -9.15
C GLN A 160 8.07 -11.87 -8.66
N SER A 161 9.28 -11.71 -9.17
CA SER A 161 10.42 -12.56 -8.79
C SER A 161 11.74 -11.89 -9.16
N ASN A 162 12.85 -12.38 -8.58
CA ASN A 162 14.22 -12.05 -9.02
C ASN A 162 14.66 -12.83 -10.27
N TYR A 163 13.80 -13.68 -10.83
CA TYR A 163 13.99 -14.40 -12.10
C TYR A 163 12.69 -14.35 -12.92
N ARG A 164 12.81 -14.67 -14.19
CA ARG A 164 11.68 -14.62 -15.13
C ARG A 164 10.71 -15.76 -14.88
N LEU A 165 9.43 -15.43 -14.80
CA LEU A 165 8.30 -16.35 -14.60
C LEU A 165 7.22 -16.12 -15.66
N GLY A 166 6.22 -17.00 -15.68
CA GLY A 166 5.06 -16.85 -16.53
C GLY A 166 5.37 -16.93 -18.03
N SER A 167 4.49 -16.34 -18.84
CA SER A 167 4.59 -16.37 -20.30
C SER A 167 5.53 -15.30 -20.87
N ALA A 168 5.66 -14.15 -20.19
CA ALA A 168 6.50 -13.03 -20.62
C ALA A 168 6.90 -12.12 -19.46
N VAL A 169 8.04 -11.46 -19.57
CA VAL A 169 8.40 -10.31 -18.72
C VAL A 169 7.65 -9.09 -19.23
N PHE A 170 6.83 -8.49 -18.36
CA PHE A 170 6.15 -7.22 -18.62
C PHE A 170 7.06 -6.03 -18.32
N LEU A 171 7.73 -6.07 -17.16
CA LEU A 171 8.60 -4.99 -16.70
C LEU A 171 9.77 -5.57 -15.91
N GLU A 172 10.96 -5.07 -16.15
CA GLU A 172 12.13 -5.27 -15.28
C GLU A 172 12.38 -3.99 -14.49
N LEU A 173 12.28 -4.10 -13.18
CA LEU A 173 12.66 -3.07 -12.23
C LEU A 173 14.09 -3.35 -11.78
N LYS A 174 15.01 -2.44 -12.06
CA LYS A 174 16.45 -2.65 -11.83
C LYS A 174 17.03 -1.63 -10.88
N ASP A 175 17.66 -2.13 -9.83
CA ASP A 175 18.40 -1.35 -8.85
C ASP A 175 19.84 -1.84 -8.74
N ALA A 176 20.78 -0.92 -8.50
CA ALA A 176 22.20 -1.24 -8.48
C ALA A 176 22.60 -2.12 -7.29
N LEU A 177 21.87 -2.04 -6.17
CA LEU A 177 22.16 -2.77 -4.94
C LEU A 177 21.27 -4.02 -4.80
N LEU A 178 20.00 -3.93 -5.19
CA LEU A 178 19.01 -5.00 -5.01
C LEU A 178 18.93 -5.94 -6.21
N GLY A 179 19.53 -5.55 -7.36
CA GLY A 179 19.45 -6.33 -8.59
C GLY A 179 18.16 -6.09 -9.34
N SER A 180 17.68 -7.11 -10.05
CA SER A 180 16.48 -7.03 -10.88
C SER A 180 15.30 -7.71 -10.22
N THR A 181 14.15 -7.04 -10.24
CA THR A 181 12.84 -7.63 -9.97
C THR A 181 12.06 -7.68 -11.30
N TYR A 182 11.62 -8.86 -11.69
CA TYR A 182 10.82 -9.07 -12.88
C TYR A 182 9.35 -9.14 -12.52
N LEU A 183 8.54 -8.28 -13.14
CA LEU A 183 7.09 -8.35 -13.11
C LEU A 183 6.65 -9.08 -14.38
N CYS A 184 5.98 -10.21 -14.22
CA CYS A 184 5.73 -11.12 -15.32
C CYS A 184 4.24 -11.40 -15.52
N VAL A 185 3.89 -11.62 -16.79
CA VAL A 185 2.55 -12.00 -17.21
C VAL A 185 2.25 -13.45 -16.79
N SER A 186 1.00 -13.72 -16.48
CA SER A 186 0.50 -15.08 -16.20
C SER A 186 0.99 -16.11 -17.23
N SER A 187 1.12 -17.36 -16.80
CA SER A 187 1.32 -18.48 -17.70
C SER A 187 0.06 -18.77 -18.57
N HIS A 188 -1.08 -18.18 -18.19
CA HIS A 188 -2.39 -18.32 -18.83
C HIS A 188 -2.94 -16.96 -19.26
N PRO A 189 -2.25 -16.20 -20.15
CA PRO A 189 -2.66 -14.85 -20.52
C PRO A 189 -4.03 -14.79 -21.19
N GLU A 190 -4.50 -15.88 -21.76
CA GLU A 190 -5.83 -16.03 -22.38
C GLU A 190 -6.96 -15.80 -21.37
N LEU A 191 -6.74 -16.02 -20.08
CA LEU A 191 -7.74 -15.79 -19.02
C LEU A 191 -8.00 -14.30 -18.74
N TYR A 192 -7.16 -13.41 -19.27
CA TYR A 192 -7.23 -11.95 -19.07
C TYR A 192 -7.62 -11.20 -20.35
N ALA A 193 -7.87 -11.93 -21.44
CA ALA A 193 -8.38 -11.34 -22.67
C ALA A 193 -9.89 -11.06 -22.49
N ALA A 194 -10.23 -9.79 -22.26
CA ALA A 194 -11.61 -9.29 -22.27
C ALA A 194 -11.95 -8.70 -23.64
#